data_65aa43394ecb609d6831159ff5bd6512
#
_entry.id   65aa43394ecb609d6831159ff5bd6512
#
_cell.length_a   1.000
_cell.length_b   1.000
_cell.length_c   1.000
_cell.angle_alpha   90.00
_cell.angle_beta   90.00
_cell.angle_gamma   90.00
#
_symmetry.space_group_name_H-M   'P 1'
#
loop_
_entity.id
_entity.type
_entity.pdbx_description
1 polymer ?
#
loop_
_entity_poly.entity_id
_entity_poly.type
_entity_poly.pdbx_seq_one_letter_code
_entity_poly.pdbx_strand_id
1 'polypeptide(L)'
;PEPYAVKYRKEDRKLRTVLVPNISAPVSTLLTALMDREGIRAVSLPVGGVEQIRVGKKYTHNDICFPCQMVIGELIDALQKGNYPEDSVAVGMAKLSCDCRMANYTAILRKALDSAGFENVPILTTDPGDTKGIHPGVSMLGARSVLLAAWAFSMLDILEELCRKIRPYETAAGETNRV
;
A
#
# COMPACT_ATOMS: atom_id res chain seq x y z
N PRO A 1 -23.74 13.94 -4.74
CA PRO A 1 -23.15 12.78 -4.06
C PRO A 1 -21.99 13.27 -3.22
N GLU A 2 -21.95 12.90 -1.93
CA GLU A 2 -20.76 13.17 -1.13
C GLU A 2 -19.59 12.46 -1.78
N PRO A 3 -18.58 13.18 -2.28
CA PRO A 3 -17.36 12.53 -2.71
C PRO A 3 -16.78 11.84 -1.47
N TYR A 4 -16.50 10.54 -1.58
CA TYR A 4 -15.85 9.76 -0.50
C TYR A 4 -16.77 9.24 0.60
N ALA A 5 -17.97 8.81 0.25
CA ALA A 5 -18.95 8.23 1.20
C ALA A 5 -18.44 6.94 1.88
N VAL A 6 -17.54 6.20 1.24
CA VAL A 6 -17.06 4.91 1.75
C VAL A 6 -15.75 5.10 2.53
N LYS A 7 -15.85 4.90 3.84
CA LYS A 7 -14.72 5.04 4.77
C LYS A 7 -14.37 3.68 5.37
N TYR A 8 -13.09 3.39 5.50
CA TYR A 8 -12.63 2.25 6.28
C TYR A 8 -12.89 2.49 7.77
N ARG A 9 -13.62 1.57 8.42
CA ARG A 9 -14.02 1.65 9.83
C ARG A 9 -13.27 0.62 10.66
N LYS A 10 -13.34 0.76 11.99
CA LYS A 10 -12.71 -0.20 12.91
C LYS A 10 -13.24 -1.63 12.74
N GLU A 11 -14.51 -1.77 12.44
CA GLU A 11 -15.20 -3.04 12.19
C GLU A 11 -14.64 -3.74 10.94
N ASP A 12 -14.22 -2.98 9.94
CA ASP A 12 -13.66 -3.47 8.68
C ASP A 12 -12.36 -4.26 8.88
N ARG A 13 -11.64 -4.04 9.99
CA ARG A 13 -10.43 -4.80 10.34
C ARG A 13 -10.62 -6.30 10.30
N LYS A 14 -11.80 -6.78 10.73
CA LYS A 14 -12.13 -8.21 10.79
C LYS A 14 -12.81 -8.71 9.52
N LEU A 15 -13.47 -7.82 8.79
CA LEU A 15 -14.31 -8.15 7.65
C LEU A 15 -13.56 -8.07 6.32
N ARG A 16 -12.64 -7.11 6.20
CA ARG A 16 -11.98 -6.80 4.94
C ARG A 16 -10.51 -7.19 4.94
N THR A 17 -10.05 -7.64 3.80
CA THR A 17 -8.61 -7.82 3.51
C THR A 17 -8.07 -6.57 2.85
N VAL A 18 -7.01 -6.00 3.41
CA VAL A 18 -6.37 -4.79 2.89
C VAL A 18 -5.31 -5.19 1.86
N LEU A 19 -5.49 -4.77 0.62
CA LEU A 19 -4.48 -4.91 -0.42
C LEU A 19 -3.45 -3.80 -0.28
N VAL A 20 -2.20 -4.17 -0.09
CA VAL A 20 -1.07 -3.25 0.05
C VAL A 20 -0.25 -3.29 -1.24
N PRO A 21 -0.07 -2.14 -1.93
CA PRO A 21 0.75 -2.10 -3.15
C PRO A 21 2.21 -2.39 -2.81
N ASN A 22 2.93 -2.97 -3.76
CA ASN A 22 4.32 -3.36 -3.55
C ASN A 22 5.27 -2.21 -3.88
N ILE A 23 5.55 -1.37 -2.88
CA ILE A 23 6.56 -0.31 -3.01
C ILE A 23 7.99 -0.90 -3.00
N SER A 24 8.21 -1.89 -2.13
CA SER A 24 9.44 -2.68 -1.99
C SER A 24 9.07 -3.98 -1.30
N ALA A 25 9.48 -5.12 -1.85
CA ALA A 25 9.09 -6.42 -1.30
C ALA A 25 9.40 -6.57 0.19
N PRO A 26 10.59 -6.21 0.72
CA PRO A 26 10.87 -6.29 2.15
C PRO A 26 9.99 -5.35 2.98
N VAL A 27 9.81 -4.11 2.53
CA VAL A 27 8.98 -3.10 3.22
C VAL A 27 7.52 -3.54 3.25
N SER A 28 6.98 -4.01 2.13
CA SER A 28 5.59 -4.44 2.04
C SER A 28 5.33 -5.68 2.90
N THR A 29 6.28 -6.63 2.95
CA THR A 29 6.21 -7.80 3.82
C THR A 29 6.21 -7.40 5.29
N LEU A 30 7.10 -6.50 5.70
CA LEU A 30 7.15 -6.01 7.07
C LEU A 30 5.86 -5.28 7.44
N LEU A 31 5.36 -4.42 6.56
CA LEU A 31 4.14 -3.65 6.79
C LEU A 31 2.92 -4.57 6.96
N THR A 32 2.76 -5.57 6.10
CA THR A 32 1.66 -6.54 6.22
C THR A 32 1.75 -7.35 7.49
N ALA A 33 2.94 -7.80 7.89
CA ALA A 33 3.15 -8.51 9.16
C ALA A 33 2.80 -7.64 10.39
N LEU A 34 3.12 -6.35 10.36
CA LEU A 34 2.73 -5.41 11.42
C LEU A 34 1.21 -5.18 11.45
N MET A 35 0.56 -5.11 10.28
CA MET A 35 -0.88 -4.98 10.18
C MET A 35 -1.59 -6.23 10.71
N ASP A 36 -1.13 -7.43 10.36
CA ASP A 36 -1.67 -8.69 10.87
C ASP A 36 -1.57 -8.79 12.38
N ARG A 37 -0.45 -8.34 12.96
CA ARG A 37 -0.28 -8.25 14.41
C ARG A 37 -1.35 -7.38 15.09
N GLU A 38 -1.82 -6.34 14.43
CA GLU A 38 -2.89 -5.45 14.91
C GLU A 38 -4.30 -5.96 14.55
N GLY A 39 -4.40 -7.17 14.02
CA GLY A 39 -5.67 -7.78 13.63
C GLY A 39 -6.26 -7.20 12.33
N ILE A 40 -5.43 -6.59 11.49
CA ILE A 40 -5.78 -6.12 10.17
C ILE A 40 -5.25 -7.13 9.16
N ARG A 41 -6.12 -7.90 8.54
CA ARG A 41 -5.71 -8.82 7.46
C ARG A 41 -5.18 -8.01 6.29
N ALA A 42 -3.92 -8.18 5.95
CA ALA A 42 -3.27 -7.46 4.87
C ALA A 42 -2.55 -8.42 3.92
N VAL A 43 -2.58 -8.10 2.64
CA VAL A 43 -1.91 -8.85 1.58
C VAL A 43 -1.07 -7.89 0.76
N SER A 44 0.23 -8.14 0.70
CA SER A 44 1.12 -7.43 -0.21
C SER A 44 0.89 -7.95 -1.63
N LEU A 45 0.65 -7.03 -2.56
CA LEU A 45 0.54 -7.37 -3.97
C LEU A 45 1.93 -7.73 -4.54
N PRO A 46 1.99 -8.55 -5.59
CA PRO A 46 3.24 -8.78 -6.30
C PRO A 46 3.76 -7.48 -6.93
N VAL A 47 5.06 -7.42 -7.17
CA VAL A 47 5.68 -6.27 -7.88
C VAL A 47 5.01 -6.09 -9.23
N GLY A 48 4.50 -4.88 -9.49
CA GLY A 48 3.84 -4.55 -10.73
C GLY A 48 4.80 -4.54 -11.93
N GLY A 49 4.25 -4.88 -13.08
CA GLY A 49 4.94 -4.86 -14.36
C GLY A 49 4.26 -3.93 -15.37
N VAL A 50 4.48 -4.21 -16.65
CA VAL A 50 3.97 -3.39 -17.76
C VAL A 50 2.43 -3.31 -17.75
N GLU A 51 1.74 -4.39 -17.40
CA GLU A 51 0.27 -4.41 -17.36
C GLU A 51 -0.27 -3.50 -16.28
N GLN A 52 0.30 -3.52 -15.09
CA GLN A 52 -0.11 -2.63 -13.99
C GLN A 52 0.15 -1.16 -14.34
N ILE A 53 1.25 -0.87 -15.04
CA ILE A 53 1.52 0.48 -15.57
C ILE A 53 0.45 0.91 -16.57
N ARG A 54 0.03 0.03 -17.48
CA ARG A 54 -1.05 0.32 -18.45
C ARG A 54 -2.36 0.61 -17.74
N VAL A 55 -2.73 -0.19 -16.75
CA VAL A 55 -3.92 0.04 -15.92
C VAL A 55 -3.81 1.37 -15.18
N GLY A 56 -2.69 1.65 -14.53
CA GLY A 56 -2.46 2.92 -13.83
C GLY A 56 -2.61 4.13 -14.75
N LYS A 57 -2.01 4.10 -15.93
CA LYS A 57 -2.13 5.17 -16.94
C LYS A 57 -3.56 5.38 -17.43
N LYS A 58 -4.37 4.33 -17.48
CA LYS A 58 -5.78 4.43 -17.89
C LYS A 58 -6.62 5.25 -16.90
N TYR A 59 -6.31 5.15 -15.60
CA TYR A 59 -7.12 5.73 -14.52
C TYR A 59 -6.46 6.93 -13.83
N THR A 60 -5.25 7.31 -14.26
CA THR A 60 -4.55 8.50 -13.73
C THR A 60 -4.19 9.47 -14.83
N HIS A 61 -3.89 10.72 -14.46
CA HIS A 61 -3.41 11.72 -15.41
C HIS A 61 -1.96 11.42 -15.83
N ASN A 62 -1.61 11.73 -17.08
CA ASN A 62 -0.26 11.46 -17.63
C ASN A 62 0.86 12.22 -16.90
N ASP A 63 0.55 13.40 -16.34
CA ASP A 63 1.53 14.25 -15.63
C ASP A 63 1.75 13.83 -14.18
N ILE A 64 1.09 12.75 -13.74
CA ILE A 64 1.34 12.21 -12.40
C ILE A 64 2.67 11.45 -12.40
N CYS A 65 3.36 11.45 -11.24
CA CYS A 65 4.61 10.73 -11.12
C CYS A 65 4.43 9.22 -11.33
N PHE A 66 5.42 8.60 -11.92
CA PHE A 66 5.41 7.18 -12.27
C PHE A 66 5.09 6.23 -11.09
N PRO A 67 5.66 6.42 -9.88
CA PRO A 67 5.29 5.58 -8.74
C PRO A 67 3.79 5.61 -8.42
N CYS A 68 3.12 6.74 -8.58
CA CYS A 68 1.67 6.84 -8.40
C CYS A 68 0.91 5.99 -9.41
N GLN A 69 1.32 6.03 -10.68
CA GLN A 69 0.71 5.22 -11.74
C GLN A 69 0.90 3.72 -11.47
N MET A 70 2.09 3.31 -11.02
CA MET A 70 2.38 1.93 -10.65
C MET A 70 1.47 1.44 -9.52
N VAL A 71 1.48 2.14 -8.39
CA VAL A 71 0.74 1.78 -7.19
C VAL A 71 -0.76 1.70 -7.43
N ILE A 72 -1.32 2.68 -8.14
CA ILE A 72 -2.75 2.68 -8.49
C ILE A 72 -3.06 1.56 -9.48
N GLY A 73 -2.18 1.31 -10.43
CA GLY A 73 -2.33 0.22 -11.38
C GLY A 73 -2.30 -1.15 -10.73
N GLU A 74 -1.41 -1.39 -9.76
CA GLU A 74 -1.37 -2.64 -8.99
C GLU A 74 -2.68 -2.90 -8.26
N LEU A 75 -3.21 -1.89 -7.57
CA LEU A 75 -4.44 -2.01 -6.81
C LEU A 75 -5.66 -2.27 -7.71
N ILE A 76 -5.81 -1.50 -8.79
CA ILE A 76 -6.95 -1.65 -9.71
C ILE A 76 -6.86 -2.97 -10.48
N ASP A 77 -5.68 -3.36 -10.95
CA ASP A 77 -5.48 -4.64 -11.64
C ASP A 77 -5.84 -5.82 -10.74
N ALA A 78 -5.43 -5.78 -9.47
CA ALA A 78 -5.77 -6.82 -8.50
C ALA A 78 -7.28 -6.93 -8.26
N LEU A 79 -7.98 -5.80 -8.18
CA LEU A 79 -9.44 -5.77 -8.05
C LEU A 79 -10.14 -6.27 -9.33
N GLN A 80 -9.68 -5.86 -10.50
CA GLN A 80 -10.25 -6.25 -11.79
C GLN A 80 -10.11 -7.76 -12.09
N LYS A 81 -9.07 -8.40 -11.55
CA LYS A 81 -8.89 -9.85 -11.65
C LYS A 81 -9.91 -10.66 -10.85
N GLY A 82 -10.73 -9.99 -10.04
CA GLY A 82 -11.87 -10.60 -9.35
C GLY A 82 -11.54 -11.55 -8.22
N ASN A 83 -10.28 -11.62 -7.78
CA ASN A 83 -9.87 -12.49 -6.67
C ASN A 83 -10.35 -11.98 -5.30
N TYR A 84 -10.88 -10.75 -5.24
CA TYR A 84 -11.29 -10.08 -4.01
C TYR A 84 -12.68 -9.46 -4.19
N PRO A 85 -13.73 -10.02 -3.55
CA PRO A 85 -15.07 -9.42 -3.56
C PRO A 85 -15.07 -8.02 -2.93
N GLU A 86 -15.76 -7.06 -3.52
CA GLU A 86 -15.78 -5.67 -3.07
C GLU A 86 -16.18 -5.51 -1.60
N ASP A 87 -17.11 -6.32 -1.12
CA ASP A 87 -17.59 -6.28 0.26
C ASP A 87 -16.57 -6.78 1.29
N SER A 88 -15.56 -7.52 0.84
CA SER A 88 -14.54 -8.14 1.69
C SER A 88 -13.14 -7.59 1.49
N VAL A 89 -12.98 -6.56 0.66
CA VAL A 89 -11.68 -5.95 0.33
C VAL A 89 -11.62 -4.48 0.71
N ALA A 90 -10.43 -4.02 1.01
CA ALA A 90 -10.06 -2.61 1.13
C ALA A 90 -8.69 -2.41 0.48
N VAL A 91 -8.33 -1.19 0.15
CA VAL A 91 -7.00 -0.88 -0.40
C VAL A 91 -6.21 -0.01 0.57
N GLY A 92 -4.94 -0.32 0.74
CA GLY A 92 -4.02 0.44 1.58
C GLY A 92 -3.27 1.49 0.77
N MET A 93 -3.20 2.73 1.27
CA MET A 93 -2.41 3.79 0.66
C MET A 93 -1.73 4.61 1.74
N ALA A 94 -0.40 4.70 1.69
CA ALA A 94 0.33 5.58 2.57
C ALA A 94 0.01 7.05 2.26
N LYS A 95 -0.30 7.81 3.31
CA LYS A 95 -0.45 9.26 3.26
C LYS A 95 0.60 9.86 4.18
N LEU A 96 1.49 10.63 3.64
CA LEU A 96 2.56 11.30 4.37
C LEU A 96 2.39 12.81 4.22
N SER A 97 2.50 13.51 5.34
CA SER A 97 2.56 15.00 5.34
C SER A 97 3.97 15.42 4.96
N CYS A 98 4.24 15.51 3.67
CA CYS A 98 5.55 15.87 3.13
C CYS A 98 5.40 16.67 1.83
N ASP A 99 6.46 17.29 1.37
CA ASP A 99 6.49 18.06 0.11
C ASP A 99 6.44 17.15 -1.15
N CYS A 100 6.36 15.85 -0.97
CA CYS A 100 6.20 14.90 -2.05
C CYS A 100 4.74 14.82 -2.52
N ARG A 101 4.51 14.58 -3.82
CA ARG A 101 3.19 14.36 -4.41
C ARG A 101 2.43 13.18 -3.78
N MET A 102 3.13 12.28 -3.08
CA MET A 102 2.56 11.17 -2.33
C MET A 102 1.50 11.61 -1.29
N ALA A 103 1.58 12.85 -0.79
CA ALA A 103 0.55 13.44 0.06
C ALA A 103 -0.86 13.41 -0.58
N ASN A 104 -0.94 13.42 -1.91
CA ASN A 104 -2.20 13.44 -2.67
C ASN A 104 -2.58 12.09 -3.30
N TYR A 105 -1.79 11.03 -3.12
CA TYR A 105 -2.06 9.74 -3.77
C TYR A 105 -3.41 9.15 -3.36
N THR A 106 -3.84 9.36 -2.13
CA THR A 106 -5.13 8.86 -1.63
C THR A 106 -6.31 9.44 -2.40
N ALA A 107 -6.29 10.75 -2.67
CA ALA A 107 -7.34 11.41 -3.43
C ALA A 107 -7.35 10.95 -4.92
N ILE A 108 -6.16 10.77 -5.49
CA ILE A 108 -6.01 10.27 -6.87
C ILE A 108 -6.48 8.82 -6.95
N LEU A 109 -6.13 7.98 -5.97
CA LEU A 109 -6.58 6.59 -5.88
C LEU A 109 -8.11 6.52 -5.77
N ARG A 110 -8.74 7.37 -4.93
CA ARG A 110 -10.22 7.38 -4.83
C ARG A 110 -10.87 7.67 -6.17
N LYS A 111 -10.40 8.71 -6.86
CA LYS A 111 -10.89 9.04 -8.20
C LYS A 111 -10.69 7.89 -9.19
N ALA A 112 -9.54 7.23 -9.13
CA ALA A 112 -9.22 6.12 -10.01
C ALA A 112 -10.11 4.88 -9.73
N LEU A 113 -10.37 4.57 -8.46
CA LEU A 113 -11.28 3.49 -8.06
C LEU A 113 -12.71 3.77 -8.53
N ASP A 114 -13.22 4.99 -8.33
CA ASP A 114 -14.55 5.39 -8.78
C ASP A 114 -14.67 5.27 -10.32
N SER A 115 -13.64 5.72 -11.05
CA SER A 115 -13.61 5.61 -12.51
C SER A 115 -13.48 4.16 -13.00
N ALA A 116 -12.98 3.26 -12.18
CA ALA A 116 -12.83 1.84 -12.47
C ALA A 116 -14.06 0.99 -12.06
N GLY A 117 -15.07 1.59 -11.42
CA GLY A 117 -16.29 0.91 -10.96
C GLY A 117 -16.17 0.31 -9.56
N PHE A 118 -15.17 0.70 -8.76
CA PHE A 118 -14.94 0.24 -7.38
C PHE A 118 -15.28 1.31 -6.35
N GLU A 119 -16.44 1.93 -6.49
CA GLU A 119 -16.89 3.05 -5.64
C GLU A 119 -17.06 2.63 -4.17
N ASN A 120 -17.39 1.36 -3.92
CA ASN A 120 -17.64 0.81 -2.60
C ASN A 120 -16.40 0.27 -1.89
N VAL A 121 -15.23 0.28 -2.52
CA VAL A 121 -13.98 -0.19 -1.91
C VAL A 121 -13.39 0.91 -1.05
N PRO A 122 -13.27 0.73 0.28
CA PRO A 122 -12.70 1.74 1.16
C PRO A 122 -11.17 1.79 1.06
N ILE A 123 -10.63 2.96 1.36
CA ILE A 123 -9.18 3.19 1.42
C ILE A 123 -8.75 3.31 2.88
N LEU A 124 -7.77 2.51 3.28
CA LEU A 124 -7.09 2.62 4.56
C LEU A 124 -5.82 3.46 4.40
N THR A 125 -5.70 4.53 5.17
CA THR A 125 -4.53 5.43 5.12
C THR A 125 -3.70 5.37 6.40
N THR A 126 -2.47 5.83 6.32
CA THR A 126 -1.53 5.88 7.45
C THR A 126 -1.66 7.14 8.31
N ASP A 127 -2.44 8.13 7.89
CA ASP A 127 -2.59 9.41 8.60
C ASP A 127 -3.70 9.35 9.66
N PRO A 128 -3.38 9.19 10.94
CA PRO A 128 -4.37 9.15 12.01
C PRO A 128 -4.97 10.53 12.32
N GLY A 129 -4.30 11.60 11.90
CA GLY A 129 -4.70 12.99 12.20
C GLY A 129 -5.74 13.56 11.23
N ASP A 130 -5.97 12.92 10.10
CA ASP A 130 -6.93 13.40 9.10
C ASP A 130 -8.37 13.03 9.45
N THR A 131 -8.83 13.50 10.63
CA THR A 131 -10.20 13.27 11.08
C THR A 131 -11.24 14.03 10.26
N LYS A 132 -10.81 15.05 9.53
CA LYS A 132 -11.65 15.87 8.63
C LYS A 132 -11.38 15.57 7.16
N GLY A 133 -10.41 14.74 6.88
CA GLY A 133 -10.02 14.40 5.52
C GLY A 133 -10.99 13.45 4.84
N ILE A 134 -10.78 13.33 3.57
CA ILE A 134 -11.55 12.51 2.65
C ILE A 134 -11.52 11.02 3.06
N HIS A 135 -10.37 10.58 3.55
CA HIS A 135 -10.15 9.24 4.08
C HIS A 135 -9.49 9.35 5.45
N PRO A 136 -10.29 9.41 6.53
CA PRO A 136 -9.70 9.46 7.86
C PRO A 136 -8.86 8.20 8.09
N GLY A 137 -7.61 8.42 8.47
CA GLY A 137 -6.72 7.33 8.86
C GLY A 137 -7.26 6.65 10.11
N VAL A 138 -7.27 5.34 10.10
CA VAL A 138 -7.47 4.56 11.32
C VAL A 138 -6.11 4.34 11.93
N SER A 139 -5.93 4.64 13.23
CA SER A 139 -4.70 4.28 13.93
C SER A 139 -4.44 2.79 13.74
N MET A 140 -3.48 2.47 12.89
CA MET A 140 -3.21 1.10 12.48
C MET A 140 -2.37 0.37 13.51
N LEU A 141 -1.46 1.09 14.14
CA LEU A 141 -0.45 0.51 15.00
C LEU A 141 -0.61 1.01 16.44
N GLY A 142 -0.66 0.09 17.40
CA GLY A 142 -0.50 0.40 18.81
C GLY A 142 0.93 0.85 19.14
N ALA A 143 1.14 1.46 20.31
CA ALA A 143 2.45 1.98 20.70
C ALA A 143 3.58 0.94 20.64
N ARG A 144 3.29 -0.30 21.03
CA ARG A 144 4.25 -1.43 20.93
C ARG A 144 4.61 -1.75 19.50
N SER A 145 3.62 -1.73 18.60
CA SER A 145 3.85 -2.02 17.17
C SER A 145 4.58 -0.86 16.48
N VAL A 146 4.41 0.38 16.93
CA VAL A 146 5.20 1.52 16.46
C VAL A 146 6.68 1.35 16.83
N LEU A 147 6.98 0.99 18.08
CA LEU A 147 8.36 0.71 18.50
C LEU A 147 8.96 -0.47 17.73
N LEU A 148 8.19 -1.55 17.57
CA LEU A 148 8.62 -2.70 16.79
C LEU A 148 8.85 -2.33 15.31
N ALA A 149 8.00 -1.51 14.72
CA ALA A 149 8.17 -1.00 13.37
C ALA A 149 9.47 -0.20 13.24
N ALA A 150 9.74 0.73 14.15
CA ALA A 150 10.98 1.51 14.14
C ALA A 150 12.23 0.60 14.19
N TRP A 151 12.20 -0.40 15.06
CA TRP A 151 13.27 -1.38 15.17
C TRP A 151 13.43 -2.22 13.90
N ALA A 152 12.33 -2.75 13.39
CA ALA A 152 12.32 -3.60 12.22
C ALA A 152 12.75 -2.84 10.94
N PHE A 153 12.33 -1.59 10.76
CA PHE A 153 12.81 -0.74 9.66
C PHE A 153 14.30 -0.46 9.77
N SER A 154 14.82 -0.18 10.98
CA SER A 154 16.27 0.01 11.18
C SER A 154 17.07 -1.25 10.85
N MET A 155 16.57 -2.42 11.23
CA MET A 155 17.19 -3.70 10.87
C MET A 155 17.13 -3.96 9.37
N LEU A 156 16.01 -3.62 8.73
CA LEU A 156 15.85 -3.74 7.28
C LEU A 156 16.88 -2.87 6.53
N ASP A 157 17.09 -1.63 6.97
CA ASP A 157 18.11 -0.74 6.39
C ASP A 157 19.51 -1.35 6.45
N ILE A 158 19.87 -1.94 7.61
CA ILE A 158 21.15 -2.62 7.80
C ILE A 158 21.27 -3.83 6.84
N LEU A 159 20.24 -4.65 6.76
CA LEU A 159 20.23 -5.82 5.87
C LEU A 159 20.33 -5.41 4.40
N GLU A 160 19.58 -4.39 3.98
CA GLU A 160 19.68 -3.89 2.60
C GLU A 160 21.05 -3.30 2.29
N GLU A 161 21.67 -2.59 3.24
CA GLU A 161 23.02 -2.09 3.09
C GLU A 161 24.03 -3.22 2.93
N LEU A 162 23.93 -4.25 3.76
CA LEU A 162 24.77 -5.46 3.65
C LEU A 162 24.56 -6.17 2.31
N CYS A 163 23.31 -6.35 1.89
CA CYS A 163 22.99 -6.95 0.58
C CYS A 163 23.61 -6.15 -0.57
N ARG A 164 23.55 -4.82 -0.54
CA ARG A 164 24.18 -3.97 -1.56
C ARG A 164 25.71 -4.10 -1.59
N LYS A 165 26.35 -4.27 -0.43
CA LYS A 165 27.80 -4.45 -0.32
C LYS A 165 28.27 -5.84 -0.76
N ILE A 166 27.48 -6.88 -0.49
CA ILE A 166 27.85 -8.28 -0.77
C ILE A 166 27.51 -8.68 -2.20
N ARG A 167 26.39 -8.20 -2.74
CA ARG A 167 25.90 -8.59 -4.09
C ARG A 167 26.92 -8.51 -5.21
N PRO A 168 27.83 -7.52 -5.30
CA PRO A 168 28.87 -7.50 -6.35
C PRO A 168 29.88 -8.65 -6.25
N TYR A 169 29.93 -9.36 -5.11
CA TYR A 169 30.85 -10.45 -4.84
C TYR A 169 30.18 -11.82 -4.83
N GLU A 170 28.89 -11.91 -5.21
CA GLU A 170 28.16 -13.17 -5.31
C GLU A 170 28.90 -14.13 -6.26
N THR A 171 29.03 -15.39 -5.83
CA THR A 171 29.57 -16.46 -6.68
C THR A 171 28.49 -17.09 -7.57
N ALA A 172 27.24 -17.04 -7.09
CA ALA A 172 26.06 -17.42 -7.85
C ALA A 172 25.02 -16.31 -7.81
N ALA A 173 24.45 -15.94 -8.97
CA ALA A 173 23.49 -14.85 -9.08
C ALA A 173 22.29 -15.05 -8.17
N GLY A 174 22.00 -14.06 -7.31
CA GLY A 174 20.86 -14.04 -6.38
C GLY A 174 21.11 -14.77 -5.06
N GLU A 175 22.32 -15.22 -4.76
CA GLU A 175 22.66 -15.88 -3.51
C GLU A 175 22.48 -14.95 -2.31
N THR A 176 22.81 -13.68 -2.43
CA THR A 176 22.61 -12.66 -1.39
C THR A 176 21.13 -12.51 -0.97
N ASN A 177 20.19 -12.88 -1.81
CA ASN A 177 18.75 -12.78 -1.49
C ASN A 177 18.22 -13.98 -0.71
N ARG A 178 19.05 -14.97 -0.40
CA ARG A 178 18.67 -16.20 0.33
C ARG A 178 18.94 -16.13 1.84
N VAL A 179 19.53 -15.05 2.28
CA VAL A 179 19.90 -14.82 3.71
C VAL A 179 18.75 -14.19 4.46
#